data_2516c9f96680842879bf70290ad6a780
#
_entry.id   2516c9f96680842879bf70290ad6a780
#
_cell.length_a   1.000
_cell.length_b   1.000
_cell.length_c   1.000
_cell.angle_alpha   90.00
_cell.angle_beta   90.00
_cell.angle_gamma   90.00
#
_symmetry.space_group_name_H-M   'P 1'
#
loop_
_entity.id
_entity.type
_entity.pdbx_description
1 polymer ?
#
loop_
_entity_poly.entity_id
_entity_poly.type
_entity_poly.pdbx_seq_one_letter_code
_entity_poly.pdbx_strand_id
1 'polypeptide(L)'
;MNKIPSFTINHEQLLRGIYVSRKDTVGGETVTTFDIRMKEPNREPVLHNGAIHTIEHLAATFLRNDDEWKDRVIYWGPMGCLTGNYLILRGDLESKDIVDLMKRTFRFVAEYQGEIPGAAPMDCGNYLLHDLAMARFESAKYLHEVLECIKEANLTYPEKK
;
A
#
# COMPACT_ATOMS: atom_id res chain seq x y z
N MET A 1 -13.16 1.72 26.27
CA MET A 1 -13.23 1.96 24.81
C MET A 1 -13.17 0.63 24.09
N ASN A 2 -13.98 0.45 23.05
CA ASN A 2 -13.90 -0.73 22.22
C ASN A 2 -12.66 -0.65 21.30
N LYS A 3 -12.03 -1.81 21.03
CA LYS A 3 -10.91 -1.86 20.07
C LYS A 3 -11.42 -1.54 18.66
N ILE A 4 -10.70 -0.70 17.93
CA ILE A 4 -10.99 -0.43 16.52
C ILE A 4 -10.55 -1.60 15.63
N PRO A 5 -11.10 -1.79 14.42
CA PRO A 5 -10.81 -2.94 13.55
C PRO A 5 -9.32 -3.22 13.34
N SER A 6 -8.51 -2.19 13.10
CA SER A 6 -7.06 -2.33 12.92
C SER A 6 -6.32 -2.91 14.13
N PHE A 7 -6.85 -2.77 15.35
CA PHE A 7 -6.28 -3.36 16.56
C PHE A 7 -6.81 -4.78 16.84
N THR A 8 -7.67 -5.29 15.97
CA THR A 8 -8.19 -6.66 16.09
C THR A 8 -7.41 -7.67 15.27
N ILE A 9 -6.49 -7.24 14.41
CA ILE A 9 -5.64 -8.11 13.60
C ILE A 9 -4.50 -8.69 14.44
N ASN A 10 -4.16 -9.95 14.20
CA ASN A 10 -3.01 -10.59 14.83
C ASN A 10 -1.70 -10.17 14.13
N HIS A 11 -1.08 -9.09 14.59
CA HIS A 11 0.15 -8.55 14.01
C HIS A 11 1.39 -9.45 14.21
N GLU A 12 1.38 -10.37 15.15
CA GLU A 12 2.50 -11.32 15.36
C GLU A 12 2.58 -12.40 14.28
N GLN A 13 1.44 -12.70 13.64
CA GLN A 13 1.33 -13.69 12.57
C GLN A 13 1.09 -13.09 11.19
N LEU A 14 0.92 -11.76 11.10
CA LEU A 14 0.63 -11.08 9.85
C LEU A 14 1.84 -11.15 8.91
N LEU A 15 1.65 -11.72 7.72
CA LEU A 15 2.63 -11.76 6.65
C LEU A 15 2.59 -10.48 5.80
N ARG A 16 3.59 -10.30 4.96
CA ARG A 16 3.53 -9.33 3.85
C ARG A 16 2.44 -9.77 2.87
N GLY A 17 1.66 -8.84 2.32
CA GLY A 17 0.55 -9.21 1.44
C GLY A 17 -0.39 -8.07 1.10
N ILE A 18 -1.57 -8.44 0.62
CA ILE A 18 -2.69 -7.54 0.31
C ILE A 18 -3.91 -8.05 1.07
N TYR A 19 -4.48 -7.23 1.95
CA TYR A 19 -5.60 -7.65 2.78
C TYR A 19 -6.75 -6.66 2.69
N VAL A 20 -7.99 -7.16 2.65
CA VAL A 20 -9.17 -6.32 2.88
C VAL A 20 -9.19 -5.94 4.36
N SER A 21 -8.91 -4.68 4.66
CA SER A 21 -8.93 -4.17 6.03
C SER A 21 -10.35 -3.97 6.53
N ARG A 22 -11.19 -3.35 5.71
CA ARG A 22 -12.62 -3.17 5.97
C ARG A 22 -13.36 -2.78 4.70
N LYS A 23 -14.70 -2.93 4.76
CA LYS A 23 -15.63 -2.43 3.76
C LYS A 23 -16.62 -1.49 4.45
N ASP A 24 -16.83 -0.33 3.87
CA ASP A 24 -17.77 0.69 4.36
C ASP A 24 -18.82 0.99 3.29
N THR A 25 -20.02 1.33 3.71
CA THR A 25 -21.07 1.80 2.81
C THR A 25 -21.21 3.32 2.94
N VAL A 26 -21.05 4.02 1.83
CA VAL A 26 -21.11 5.48 1.75
C VAL A 26 -22.05 5.86 0.61
N GLY A 27 -23.17 6.51 0.92
CA GLY A 27 -24.14 6.93 -0.10
C GLY A 27 -24.72 5.79 -0.96
N GLY A 28 -24.79 4.56 -0.41
CA GLY A 28 -25.25 3.38 -1.13
C GLY A 28 -24.16 2.64 -1.93
N GLU A 29 -22.96 3.20 -2.00
CA GLU A 29 -21.79 2.59 -2.65
C GLU A 29 -20.91 1.89 -1.61
N THR A 30 -20.30 0.77 -1.98
CA THR A 30 -19.27 0.13 -1.15
C THR A 30 -17.92 0.76 -1.41
N VAL A 31 -17.19 0.98 -0.33
CA VAL A 31 -15.80 1.44 -0.33
C VAL A 31 -14.94 0.40 0.38
N THR A 32 -13.94 -0.13 -0.32
CA THR A 32 -13.03 -1.13 0.23
C THR A 32 -11.69 -0.49 0.59
N THR A 33 -11.26 -0.67 1.83
CA THR A 33 -9.93 -0.27 2.31
C THR A 33 -9.04 -1.50 2.32
N PHE A 34 -7.92 -1.41 1.60
CA PHE A 34 -6.89 -2.43 1.55
C PHE A 34 -5.69 -2.06 2.40
N ASP A 35 -5.18 -3.04 3.11
CA ASP A 35 -3.88 -3.03 3.78
C ASP A 35 -2.84 -3.63 2.82
N ILE A 36 -1.97 -2.77 2.29
CA ILE A 36 -0.86 -3.15 1.42
C ILE A 36 0.37 -3.33 2.31
N ARG A 37 0.53 -4.55 2.84
CA ARG A 37 1.52 -4.87 3.86
C ARG A 37 2.86 -5.24 3.24
N MET A 38 3.83 -4.33 3.29
CA MET A 38 5.16 -4.50 2.70
C MET A 38 6.18 -5.11 3.66
N LYS A 39 5.95 -5.01 4.97
CA LYS A 39 6.83 -5.53 6.02
C LYS A 39 6.06 -6.40 7.00
N GLU A 40 6.70 -7.46 7.48
CA GLU A 40 6.14 -8.26 8.58
C GLU A 40 6.23 -7.48 9.88
N PRO A 41 5.09 -7.15 10.52
CA PRO A 41 5.10 -6.34 11.73
C PRO A 41 5.92 -6.98 12.84
N ASN A 42 6.77 -6.18 13.49
CA ASN A 42 7.61 -6.55 14.64
C ASN A 42 8.64 -7.67 14.39
N ARG A 43 8.80 -8.15 13.14
CA ARG A 43 9.72 -9.25 12.78
C ARG A 43 10.82 -8.83 11.81
N GLU A 44 10.70 -7.67 11.19
CA GLU A 44 11.72 -7.10 10.31
C GLU A 44 11.77 -5.56 10.45
N PRO A 45 12.85 -4.90 10.02
CA PRO A 45 12.93 -3.45 10.01
C PRO A 45 11.81 -2.83 9.17
N VAL A 46 11.24 -1.73 9.68
CA VAL A 46 10.20 -0.97 8.96
C VAL A 46 10.78 -0.21 7.78
N LEU A 47 9.89 0.33 6.93
CA LEU A 47 10.28 1.20 5.82
C LEU A 47 10.90 2.51 6.35
N HIS A 48 11.99 2.95 5.73
CA HIS A 48 12.58 4.25 6.02
C HIS A 48 11.63 5.39 5.61
N ASN A 49 11.58 6.46 6.40
CA ASN A 49 10.64 7.57 6.17
C ASN A 49 10.73 8.17 4.76
N GLY A 50 11.93 8.40 4.24
CA GLY A 50 12.13 8.90 2.87
C GLY A 50 11.66 7.91 1.81
N ALA A 51 11.84 6.62 2.03
CA ALA A 51 11.41 5.58 1.11
C ALA A 51 9.88 5.49 1.03
N ILE A 52 9.20 5.42 2.18
CA ILE A 52 7.73 5.31 2.19
C ILE A 52 7.05 6.56 1.66
N HIS A 53 7.59 7.76 1.92
CA HIS A 53 7.13 9.02 1.36
C HIS A 53 7.30 9.07 -0.16
N THR A 54 8.43 8.57 -0.68
CA THR A 54 8.65 8.46 -2.12
C THR A 54 7.70 7.46 -2.77
N ILE A 55 7.48 6.29 -2.13
CA ILE A 55 6.48 5.30 -2.56
C ILE A 55 5.09 5.93 -2.59
N GLU A 56 4.73 6.74 -1.59
CA GLU A 56 3.45 7.46 -1.57
C GLU A 56 3.27 8.31 -2.82
N HIS A 57 4.21 9.18 -3.16
CA HIS A 57 4.14 10.06 -4.32
C HIS A 57 4.06 9.30 -5.65
N LEU A 58 4.94 8.31 -5.83
CA LEU A 58 5.02 7.53 -7.07
C LEU A 58 3.79 6.64 -7.28
N ALA A 59 3.38 5.91 -6.25
CA ALA A 59 2.22 5.03 -6.34
C ALA A 59 0.92 5.82 -6.47
N ALA A 60 0.75 6.94 -5.76
CA ALA A 60 -0.41 7.81 -5.93
C ALA A 60 -0.50 8.36 -7.36
N THR A 61 0.64 8.76 -7.94
CA THR A 61 0.70 9.23 -9.33
C THR A 61 0.31 8.12 -10.30
N PHE A 62 0.87 6.91 -10.14
CA PHE A 62 0.54 5.77 -10.99
C PHE A 62 -0.94 5.41 -10.91
N LEU A 63 -1.47 5.20 -9.70
CA LEU A 63 -2.84 4.77 -9.47
C LEU A 63 -3.88 5.74 -10.03
N ARG A 64 -3.64 7.06 -9.89
CA ARG A 64 -4.56 8.09 -10.39
C ARG A 64 -4.43 8.34 -11.89
N ASN A 65 -3.47 7.72 -12.57
CA ASN A 65 -3.30 7.74 -14.02
C ASN A 65 -3.54 6.37 -14.68
N ASP A 66 -3.84 5.33 -13.90
CA ASP A 66 -4.18 4.00 -14.43
C ASP A 66 -5.53 4.04 -15.15
N ASP A 67 -5.57 3.62 -16.41
CA ASP A 67 -6.77 3.74 -17.26
C ASP A 67 -7.97 2.93 -16.75
N GLU A 68 -7.72 1.84 -16.04
CA GLU A 68 -8.76 0.95 -15.51
C GLU A 68 -9.26 1.42 -14.11
N TRP A 69 -8.35 1.93 -13.27
CA TRP A 69 -8.63 2.10 -11.84
C TRP A 69 -8.72 3.56 -11.39
N LYS A 70 -8.23 4.53 -12.15
CA LYS A 70 -8.15 5.96 -11.74
C LYS A 70 -9.45 6.52 -11.16
N ASP A 71 -10.60 6.15 -11.74
CA ASP A 71 -11.91 6.65 -11.30
C ASP A 71 -12.44 5.95 -10.03
N ARG A 72 -11.77 4.91 -9.57
CA ARG A 72 -12.09 4.19 -8.32
C ARG A 72 -11.18 4.58 -7.17
N VAL A 73 -10.03 5.22 -7.43
CA VAL A 73 -9.05 5.56 -6.40
C VAL A 73 -9.57 6.71 -5.53
N ILE A 74 -9.77 6.42 -4.25
CA ILE A 74 -10.16 7.42 -3.24
C ILE A 74 -8.94 7.93 -2.51
N TYR A 75 -8.08 7.01 -2.03
CA TYR A 75 -6.90 7.37 -1.26
C TYR A 75 -5.79 6.32 -1.39
N TRP A 76 -4.56 6.80 -1.39
CA TRP A 76 -3.34 6.04 -1.17
C TRP A 76 -2.47 6.79 -0.18
N GLY A 77 -1.94 6.11 0.84
CA GLY A 77 -1.06 6.75 1.80
C GLY A 77 -0.42 5.78 2.78
N PRO A 78 0.66 6.21 3.46
CA PRO A 78 1.44 5.36 4.35
C PRO A 78 0.70 5.03 5.65
N MET A 79 1.03 3.88 6.22
CA MET A 79 0.66 3.55 7.59
C MET A 79 1.61 4.25 8.57
N GLY A 80 1.10 4.76 9.67
CA GLY A 80 1.92 5.37 10.73
C GLY A 80 2.95 4.44 11.36
N CYS A 81 2.75 3.11 11.27
CA CYS A 81 3.71 2.10 11.73
C CYS A 81 4.84 1.81 10.72
N LEU A 82 4.83 2.44 9.55
CA LEU A 82 5.85 2.31 8.49
C LEU A 82 6.02 0.88 7.93
N THR A 83 4.97 0.06 8.01
CA THR A 83 5.03 -1.34 7.51
C THR A 83 4.32 -1.54 6.18
N GLY A 84 3.72 -0.51 5.63
CA GLY A 84 3.01 -0.54 4.36
C GLY A 84 2.13 0.69 4.14
N ASN A 85 1.18 0.56 3.23
CA ASN A 85 0.30 1.63 2.81
C ASN A 85 -1.17 1.18 2.87
N TYR A 86 -2.08 2.14 2.96
CA TYR A 86 -3.50 1.91 2.71
C TYR A 86 -3.87 2.34 1.29
N LEU A 87 -4.66 1.50 0.61
CA LEU A 87 -5.34 1.83 -0.63
C LEU A 87 -6.84 1.77 -0.39
N ILE A 88 -7.54 2.86 -0.70
CA ILE A 88 -9.00 2.92 -0.60
C ILE A 88 -9.57 3.05 -2.01
N LEU A 89 -10.44 2.10 -2.37
CA LEU A 89 -11.08 2.03 -3.68
C LEU A 89 -12.60 2.01 -3.55
N ARG A 90 -13.28 2.65 -4.49
CA ARG A 90 -14.71 2.46 -4.69
C ARG A 90 -14.98 1.09 -5.28
N GLY A 91 -15.90 0.37 -4.70
CA GLY A 91 -16.37 -0.96 -5.12
C GLY A 91 -16.32 -1.97 -3.99
N ASP A 92 -17.10 -3.03 -4.15
CA ASP A 92 -17.06 -4.22 -3.30
C ASP A 92 -16.00 -5.19 -3.85
N LEU A 93 -14.80 -5.10 -3.31
CA LEU A 93 -13.61 -5.73 -3.84
C LEU A 93 -13.00 -6.70 -2.82
N GLU A 94 -12.34 -7.74 -3.34
CA GLU A 94 -11.54 -8.68 -2.57
C GLU A 94 -10.04 -8.47 -2.83
N SER A 95 -9.18 -8.99 -1.94
CA SER A 95 -7.73 -8.83 -2.06
C SER A 95 -7.19 -9.28 -3.42
N LYS A 96 -7.71 -10.38 -3.97
CA LYS A 96 -7.30 -10.93 -5.27
C LYS A 96 -7.61 -10.02 -6.45
N ASP A 97 -8.64 -9.16 -6.34
CA ASP A 97 -9.08 -8.30 -7.43
C ASP A 97 -8.06 -7.22 -7.78
N ILE A 98 -7.19 -6.86 -6.83
CA ILE A 98 -6.18 -5.82 -7.01
C ILE A 98 -4.74 -6.33 -7.09
N VAL A 99 -4.52 -7.64 -7.14
CA VAL A 99 -3.15 -8.22 -7.22
C VAL A 99 -2.41 -7.70 -8.44
N ASP A 100 -3.05 -7.69 -9.61
CA ASP A 100 -2.43 -7.19 -10.84
C ASP A 100 -2.15 -5.69 -10.76
N LEU A 101 -3.10 -4.90 -10.26
CA LEU A 101 -2.90 -3.48 -10.03
C LEU A 101 -1.68 -3.22 -9.14
N MET A 102 -1.54 -3.97 -8.04
CA MET A 102 -0.40 -3.82 -7.14
C MET A 102 0.92 -4.25 -7.80
N LYS A 103 0.92 -5.33 -8.59
CA LYS A 103 2.10 -5.72 -9.37
C LYS A 103 2.55 -4.60 -10.32
N ARG A 104 1.63 -4.00 -11.05
CA ARG A 104 1.92 -2.88 -11.97
C ARG A 104 2.40 -1.65 -11.22
N THR A 105 1.75 -1.30 -10.11
CA THR A 105 2.11 -0.15 -9.27
C THR A 105 3.53 -0.30 -8.71
N PHE A 106 3.85 -1.43 -8.08
CA PHE A 106 5.16 -1.63 -7.48
C PHE A 106 6.27 -1.85 -8.51
N ARG A 107 5.95 -2.39 -9.70
CA ARG A 107 6.90 -2.41 -10.82
C ARG A 107 7.21 -1.00 -11.30
N PHE A 108 6.22 -0.15 -11.45
CA PHE A 108 6.41 1.25 -11.80
C PHE A 108 7.35 1.96 -10.81
N VAL A 109 7.13 1.78 -9.49
CA VAL A 109 8.00 2.40 -8.48
C VAL A 109 9.42 1.80 -8.52
N ALA A 110 9.55 0.48 -8.64
CA ALA A 110 10.83 -0.23 -8.67
C ALA A 110 11.72 0.20 -9.87
N GLU A 111 11.09 0.48 -10.99
CA GLU A 111 11.78 0.84 -12.24
C GLU A 111 11.85 2.35 -12.47
N TYR A 112 11.26 3.15 -11.59
CA TYR A 112 11.15 4.59 -11.78
C TYR A 112 12.51 5.28 -11.90
N GLN A 113 12.62 6.18 -12.87
CA GLN A 113 13.79 7.03 -13.10
C GLN A 113 13.31 8.45 -13.34
N GLY A 114 14.03 9.41 -12.80
CA GLY A 114 13.72 10.83 -12.96
C GLY A 114 13.33 11.53 -11.66
N GLU A 115 12.77 12.70 -11.78
CA GLU A 115 12.33 13.52 -10.65
C GLU A 115 11.05 12.94 -10.06
N ILE A 116 10.97 12.94 -8.72
CA ILE A 116 9.78 12.45 -8.01
C ILE A 116 8.63 13.44 -8.21
N PRO A 117 7.48 13.00 -8.73
CA PRO A 117 6.31 13.86 -8.90
C PRO A 117 5.92 14.56 -7.60
N GLY A 118 5.67 15.85 -7.63
CA GLY A 118 5.26 16.62 -6.47
C GLY A 118 6.35 16.87 -5.42
N ALA A 119 7.61 16.52 -5.67
CA ALA A 119 8.72 16.78 -4.74
C ALA A 119 9.24 18.23 -4.87
N ALA A 120 8.34 19.19 -4.76
CA ALA A 120 8.66 20.62 -4.81
C ALA A 120 8.05 21.35 -3.59
N PRO A 121 8.63 22.49 -3.17
CA PRO A 121 8.14 23.21 -1.98
C PRO A 121 6.68 23.64 -2.07
N MET A 122 6.17 23.85 -3.29
CA MET A 122 4.78 24.26 -3.52
C MET A 122 3.80 23.08 -3.46
N ASP A 123 4.29 21.84 -3.69
CA ASP A 123 3.44 20.67 -3.89
C ASP A 123 3.43 19.74 -2.68
N CYS A 124 4.49 19.76 -1.87
CA CYS A 124 4.66 18.85 -0.75
C CYS A 124 5.09 19.59 0.52
N GLY A 125 4.46 19.25 1.64
CA GLY A 125 4.77 19.83 2.95
C GLY A 125 6.13 19.44 3.51
N ASN A 126 6.79 18.42 2.94
CA ASN A 126 8.16 18.00 3.31
C ASN A 126 8.91 17.46 2.09
N TYR A 127 9.05 18.29 1.07
CA TYR A 127 9.62 17.92 -0.24
C TYR A 127 11.08 17.43 -0.19
N LEU A 128 11.81 17.69 0.89
CA LEU A 128 13.18 17.22 1.08
C LEU A 128 13.26 15.79 1.64
N LEU A 129 12.16 15.27 2.18
CA LEU A 129 12.13 13.93 2.77
C LEU A 129 11.79 12.87 1.71
N HIS A 130 12.71 12.61 0.80
CA HIS A 130 12.58 11.59 -0.22
C HIS A 130 13.83 10.72 -0.32
N ASP A 131 13.65 9.45 -0.67
CA ASP A 131 14.72 8.49 -0.96
C ASP A 131 14.28 7.55 -2.10
N LEU A 132 14.58 7.95 -3.33
CA LEU A 132 14.20 7.20 -4.52
C LEU A 132 14.90 5.83 -4.58
N ALA A 133 16.18 5.77 -4.19
CA ALA A 133 16.93 4.52 -4.23
C ALA A 133 16.32 3.46 -3.30
N MET A 134 15.99 3.84 -2.06
CA MET A 134 15.34 2.95 -1.12
C MET A 134 13.89 2.65 -1.49
N ALA A 135 13.14 3.62 -2.04
CA ALA A 135 11.78 3.37 -2.54
C ALA A 135 11.77 2.31 -3.65
N ARG A 136 12.70 2.40 -4.59
CA ARG A 136 12.89 1.40 -5.67
C ARG A 136 13.26 0.04 -5.11
N PHE A 137 14.24 -0.02 -4.20
CA PHE A 137 14.69 -1.26 -3.56
C PHE A 137 13.54 -1.97 -2.82
N GLU A 138 12.83 -1.25 -1.95
CA GLU A 138 11.73 -1.82 -1.17
C GLU A 138 10.55 -2.25 -2.03
N SER A 139 10.26 -1.49 -3.10
CA SER A 139 9.21 -1.83 -4.05
C SER A 139 9.58 -3.06 -4.89
N ALA A 140 10.82 -3.17 -5.35
CA ALA A 140 11.32 -4.35 -6.05
C ALA A 140 11.27 -5.59 -5.15
N LYS A 141 11.71 -5.45 -3.90
CA LYS A 141 11.65 -6.52 -2.90
C LYS A 141 10.22 -7.02 -2.67
N TYR A 142 9.28 -6.11 -2.44
CA TYR A 142 7.87 -6.47 -2.25
C TYR A 142 7.27 -7.10 -3.51
N LEU A 143 7.56 -6.56 -4.70
CA LEU A 143 7.13 -7.11 -5.98
C LEU A 143 7.59 -8.56 -6.16
N HIS A 144 8.89 -8.81 -6.07
CA HIS A 144 9.47 -10.11 -6.41
C HIS A 144 9.27 -11.16 -5.32
N GLU A 145 9.37 -10.78 -4.05
CA GLU A 145 9.27 -11.73 -2.94
C GLU A 145 7.82 -12.03 -2.52
N VAL A 146 6.87 -11.13 -2.83
CA VAL A 146 5.49 -11.24 -2.37
C VAL A 146 4.50 -11.27 -3.52
N LEU A 147 4.41 -10.20 -4.31
CA LEU A 147 3.34 -10.04 -5.30
C LEU A 147 3.43 -11.05 -6.46
N GLU A 148 4.63 -11.35 -6.94
CA GLU A 148 4.86 -12.33 -8.01
C GLU A 148 4.74 -13.78 -7.53
N CYS A 149 4.82 -14.02 -6.21
CA CYS A 149 4.71 -15.33 -5.57
C CYS A 149 3.51 -15.43 -4.64
N ILE A 150 2.48 -14.59 -4.82
CA ILE A 150 1.38 -14.40 -3.87
C ILE A 150 0.60 -15.71 -3.63
N LYS A 151 0.29 -15.98 -2.37
CA LYS A 151 -0.44 -17.15 -1.91
C LYS A 151 -1.67 -16.70 -1.10
N GLU A 152 -2.60 -17.61 -0.83
CA GLU A 152 -3.80 -17.32 -0.04
C GLU A 152 -3.48 -16.69 1.34
N ALA A 153 -2.42 -17.16 1.99
CA ALA A 153 -1.96 -16.60 3.26
C ALA A 153 -1.47 -15.13 3.18
N ASN A 154 -1.22 -14.61 1.97
CA ASN A 154 -0.87 -13.21 1.72
C ASN A 154 -2.09 -12.36 1.34
N LEU A 155 -3.29 -12.95 1.29
CA LEU A 155 -4.53 -12.30 0.87
C LEU A 155 -5.61 -12.29 1.95
N THR A 156 -5.44 -13.10 2.99
CA THR A 156 -6.40 -13.26 4.09
C THR A 156 -5.71 -13.03 5.43
N TYR A 157 -6.29 -12.19 6.29
CA TYR A 157 -5.73 -11.95 7.62
C TYR A 157 -5.66 -13.23 8.45
N PRO A 158 -4.58 -13.43 9.23
CA PRO A 158 -4.49 -14.54 10.14
C PRO A 158 -5.58 -14.47 11.21
N GLU A 159 -6.18 -15.62 11.51
CA GLU A 159 -7.17 -15.72 12.58
C GLU A 159 -6.54 -15.38 13.94
N LYS A 160 -7.29 -14.67 14.78
CA LYS A 160 -6.93 -14.53 16.19
C LYS A 160 -7.26 -15.87 16.89
N LYS A 161 -6.22 -16.56 17.28
CA LYS A 161 -6.37 -17.65 18.24
C LYS A 161 -6.51 -17.10 19.64
#